data_f79e965362d59c0509f4a8e7fae2802b
#
_entry.id   f79e965362d59c0509f4a8e7fae2802b
#
_cell.length_a   1.000
_cell.length_b   1.000
_cell.length_c   1.000
_cell.angle_alpha   90.00
_cell.angle_beta   90.00
_cell.angle_gamma   90.00
#
_symmetry.space_group_name_H-M   'P 1'
#
loop_
_entity.id
_entity.type
_entity.pdbx_description
1 polymer ?
#
loop_
_entity_poly.entity_id
_entity_poly.type
_entity_poly.pdbx_seq_one_letter_code
_entity_poly.pdbx_strand_id
1 'polypeptide(L)'
;MTPEFIFNTLITIIILNFIKDYYLSYLNSKNFDNKIPDVVADVFDKEKYVKSQEYKKIQYNFSKISSLYGLIIILLFFYFDGFLIVDQLSKTFFNSTILVSLCFLGLIYFGNEILSLPFSIYYNFVIEERFGFNKTTFKLFIMDKLKSWLLTILLGGSILGFLIFQFEAIGKNFWIXAWIFLGFVTILINGLYSXLIVPIFNKQTKLERGELRTQIENYATKVGFDLSNIFXIDGSKXSTKANAYFSGFGKQKRVTLXDTLINKLXTNQIIAVIAHEIGHYKKNHIVFNIIFSIIQSGLMLYLLSILISIPIFSESLGLDKPSFHIGLVCFTIXFTPVSEIISLFFNLFSRKFEYEADEFAKKTFDSKYLIEAXKILSKDSLSNLTPHSKYVWWYYSHPTLVQRISRL
;
A
#
# COMPACT_ATOMS: atom_id res chain seq x y z
N MET A 1 17.98 8.55 31.25
CA MET A 1 17.62 8.80 29.81
C MET A 1 17.47 10.31 29.65
N THR A 2 18.09 10.89 28.60
CA THR A 2 18.10 12.34 28.39
C THR A 2 17.36 12.65 27.07
N PRO A 3 16.87 13.90 26.92
CA PRO A 3 16.30 14.30 25.63
C PRO A 3 17.26 14.12 24.46
N GLU A 4 18.55 14.38 24.68
CA GLU A 4 19.57 14.19 23.64
C GLU A 4 19.68 12.72 23.24
N PHE A 5 19.64 11.80 24.22
CA PHE A 5 19.65 10.36 23.91
C PHE A 5 18.46 9.96 23.05
N ILE A 6 17.27 10.48 23.38
CA ILE A 6 16.07 10.19 22.57
C ILE A 6 16.23 10.74 21.16
N PHE A 7 16.68 11.99 21.03
CA PHE A 7 16.92 12.60 19.72
C PHE A 7 17.85 11.74 18.87
N ASN A 8 18.98 11.33 19.45
CA ASN A 8 19.97 10.52 18.74
C ASN A 8 19.42 9.14 18.39
N THR A 9 18.58 8.58 19.25
CA THR A 9 17.94 7.29 18.97
C THR A 9 16.99 7.41 17.77
N LEU A 10 16.20 8.47 17.71
CA LEU A 10 15.28 8.69 16.57
C LEU A 10 16.08 8.81 15.26
N ILE A 11 17.14 9.60 15.28
CA ILE A 11 18.01 9.77 14.10
C ILE A 11 18.64 8.44 13.69
N THR A 12 19.13 7.67 14.67
CA THR A 12 19.75 6.36 14.40
C THR A 12 18.77 5.41 13.75
N ILE A 13 17.53 5.36 14.23
CA ILE A 13 16.50 4.49 13.64
C ILE A 13 16.24 4.88 12.18
N ILE A 14 16.11 6.18 11.92
CA ILE A 14 15.88 6.69 10.55
C ILE A 14 17.02 6.26 9.63
N ILE A 15 18.26 6.46 10.06
CA ILE A 15 19.44 6.15 9.24
C ILE A 15 19.56 4.63 9.03
N LEU A 16 19.38 3.83 10.08
CA LEU A 16 19.50 2.37 9.96
C LEU A 16 18.42 1.81 9.02
N ASN A 17 17.22 2.35 9.10
CA ASN A 17 16.15 1.90 8.20
C ASN A 17 16.47 2.26 6.75
N PHE A 18 17.00 3.46 6.51
CA PHE A 18 17.46 3.86 5.18
C PHE A 18 18.54 2.91 4.66
N ILE A 19 19.53 2.59 5.50
CA ILE A 19 20.65 1.70 5.10
C ILE A 19 20.10 0.32 4.76
N LYS A 20 19.17 -0.20 5.56
CA LYS A 20 18.56 -1.51 5.29
C LYS A 20 17.87 -1.53 3.94
N ASP A 21 17.03 -0.53 3.65
CA ASP A 21 16.32 -0.47 2.38
C ASP A 21 17.28 -0.30 1.20
N TYR A 22 18.31 0.53 1.37
CA TYR A 22 19.32 0.74 0.35
C TYR A 22 20.06 -0.57 0.03
N TYR A 23 20.45 -1.30 1.09
CA TYR A 23 21.18 -2.55 0.94
C TYR A 23 20.34 -3.61 0.21
N LEU A 24 19.08 -3.78 0.62
CA LEU A 24 18.22 -4.78 -0.02
C LEU A 24 17.93 -4.43 -1.48
N SER A 25 17.71 -3.16 -1.79
CA SER A 25 17.54 -2.72 -3.17
C SER A 25 18.81 -2.95 -4.00
N TYR A 26 19.97 -2.71 -3.40
CA TYR A 26 21.25 -2.98 -4.06
C TYR A 26 21.41 -4.47 -4.39
N LEU A 27 21.07 -5.36 -3.44
CA LEU A 27 21.11 -6.80 -3.69
C LEU A 27 20.22 -7.17 -4.87
N ASN A 28 19.01 -6.59 -4.90
CA ASN A 28 18.07 -6.85 -5.99
C ASN A 28 18.66 -6.40 -7.33
N SER A 29 19.35 -5.25 -7.35
CA SER A 29 19.96 -4.73 -8.57
C SER A 29 21.07 -5.61 -9.11
N LYS A 30 21.70 -6.40 -8.25
CA LYS A 30 22.76 -7.31 -8.69
C LYS A 30 22.24 -8.44 -9.59
N ASN A 31 20.93 -8.69 -9.54
CA ASN A 31 20.31 -9.71 -10.38
C ASN A 31 19.82 -9.17 -11.72
N PHE A 32 19.98 -7.86 -11.97
CA PHE A 32 19.64 -7.30 -13.27
C PHE A 32 20.51 -7.95 -14.35
N ASP A 33 19.91 -8.16 -15.51
CA ASP A 33 20.55 -8.81 -16.67
C ASP A 33 20.88 -10.29 -16.46
N ASN A 34 20.44 -10.90 -15.36
CA ASN A 34 20.63 -12.34 -15.17
C ASN A 34 19.76 -13.13 -16.15
N LYS A 35 20.21 -14.33 -16.45
CA LYS A 35 19.43 -15.24 -17.28
C LYS A 35 18.10 -15.56 -16.60
N ILE A 36 17.02 -15.50 -17.37
CA ILE A 36 15.68 -15.83 -16.88
C ILE A 36 15.60 -17.34 -16.61
N PRO A 37 15.03 -17.78 -15.48
CA PRO A 37 14.84 -19.21 -15.24
C PRO A 37 14.02 -19.88 -16.35
N ASP A 38 14.36 -21.12 -16.65
CA ASP A 38 13.76 -21.84 -17.79
C ASP A 38 12.24 -21.91 -17.71
N VAL A 39 11.68 -22.04 -16.52
CA VAL A 39 10.23 -22.21 -16.34
C VAL A 39 9.46 -20.96 -16.75
N VAL A 40 10.10 -19.79 -16.82
CA VAL A 40 9.49 -18.53 -17.27
C VAL A 40 10.24 -17.94 -18.47
N ALA A 41 11.06 -18.74 -19.14
CA ALA A 41 11.88 -18.26 -20.25
C ALA A 41 11.03 -17.77 -21.43
N ASP A 42 9.81 -18.25 -21.53
CA ASP A 42 8.89 -17.86 -22.61
C ASP A 42 8.11 -16.56 -22.33
N VAL A 43 8.31 -15.95 -21.16
CA VAL A 43 7.59 -14.73 -20.81
C VAL A 43 8.03 -13.56 -21.70
N PHE A 44 9.35 -13.38 -21.86
CA PHE A 44 9.90 -12.29 -22.67
C PHE A 44 10.63 -12.82 -23.88
N ASP A 45 10.41 -12.17 -25.04
CA ASP A 45 11.35 -12.29 -26.15
C ASP A 45 12.57 -11.40 -25.85
N LYS A 46 13.59 -11.41 -26.72
CA LYS A 46 14.82 -10.65 -26.50
C LYS A 46 14.56 -9.15 -26.35
N GLU A 47 13.72 -8.59 -27.19
CA GLU A 47 13.43 -7.16 -27.18
C GLU A 47 12.74 -6.76 -25.88
N LYS A 48 11.70 -7.51 -25.48
CA LYS A 48 10.97 -7.27 -24.24
C LYS A 48 11.87 -7.45 -23.01
N TYR A 49 12.76 -8.44 -23.06
CA TYR A 49 13.67 -8.65 -21.94
C TYR A 49 14.57 -7.43 -21.73
N VAL A 50 15.18 -6.93 -22.82
CA VAL A 50 16.06 -5.75 -22.74
C VAL A 50 15.26 -4.56 -22.19
N LYS A 51 14.04 -4.39 -22.68
CA LYS A 51 13.16 -3.29 -22.21
C LYS A 51 12.84 -3.43 -20.73
N SER A 52 12.59 -4.67 -20.27
CA SER A 52 12.29 -4.90 -18.85
C SER A 52 13.49 -4.57 -17.96
N GLN A 53 14.70 -4.88 -18.41
CA GLN A 53 15.91 -4.58 -17.64
C GLN A 53 16.17 -3.07 -17.61
N GLU A 54 15.95 -2.39 -18.72
CA GLU A 54 16.06 -0.93 -18.76
C GLU A 54 15.07 -0.29 -17.80
N TYR A 55 13.84 -0.77 -17.77
CA TYR A 55 12.81 -0.28 -16.87
C TYR A 55 13.23 -0.46 -15.40
N LYS A 56 13.72 -1.67 -15.04
CA LYS A 56 14.17 -1.95 -13.68
C LYS A 56 15.33 -1.06 -13.26
N LYS A 57 16.29 -0.84 -14.16
CA LYS A 57 17.44 0.01 -13.85
C LYS A 57 17.03 1.46 -13.64
N ILE A 58 16.12 1.96 -14.46
CA ILE A 58 15.63 3.34 -14.33
C ILE A 58 14.85 3.49 -13.02
N GLN A 59 13.98 2.53 -12.69
CA GLN A 59 13.25 2.54 -11.43
C GLN A 59 14.21 2.51 -10.23
N TYR A 60 15.24 1.67 -10.31
CA TYR A 60 16.22 1.55 -9.23
C TYR A 60 16.96 2.87 -9.00
N ASN A 61 17.45 3.49 -10.07
CA ASN A 61 18.17 4.76 -9.96
C ASN A 61 17.25 5.87 -9.46
N PHE A 62 16.03 5.93 -9.96
CA PHE A 62 15.06 6.91 -9.50
C PHE A 62 14.77 6.73 -8.00
N SER A 63 14.59 5.51 -7.58
CA SER A 63 14.30 5.18 -6.18
C SER A 63 15.45 5.58 -5.26
N LYS A 64 16.70 5.36 -5.69
CA LYS A 64 17.87 5.78 -4.91
C LYS A 64 17.87 7.29 -4.69
N ILE A 65 17.62 8.04 -5.76
CA ILE A 65 17.63 9.50 -5.70
C ILE A 65 16.51 10.01 -4.80
N SER A 66 15.29 9.50 -4.99
CA SER A 66 14.15 9.96 -4.21
C SER A 66 14.28 9.57 -2.74
N SER A 67 14.83 8.40 -2.44
CA SER A 67 15.05 7.97 -1.05
C SER A 67 16.10 8.83 -0.36
N LEU A 68 17.19 9.14 -1.07
CA LEU A 68 18.23 9.99 -0.51
C LEU A 68 17.70 11.41 -0.27
N TYR A 69 16.93 11.94 -1.21
CA TYR A 69 16.27 13.23 -1.03
C TYR A 69 15.41 13.24 0.23
N GLY A 70 14.59 12.21 0.40
CA GLY A 70 13.74 12.09 1.59
C GLY A 70 14.54 12.04 2.88
N LEU A 71 15.64 11.27 2.89
CA LEU A 71 16.52 11.19 4.05
C LEU A 71 17.10 12.56 4.39
N ILE A 72 17.62 13.27 3.39
CA ILE A 72 18.22 14.58 3.61
C ILE A 72 17.17 15.54 4.20
N ILE A 73 15.97 15.55 3.64
CA ILE A 73 14.89 16.43 4.11
C ILE A 73 14.56 16.15 5.57
N ILE A 74 14.38 14.88 5.95
CA ILE A 74 13.99 14.57 7.33
C ILE A 74 15.14 14.88 8.30
N LEU A 75 16.39 14.63 7.92
CA LEU A 75 17.52 14.97 8.77
C LEU A 75 17.66 16.49 8.97
N LEU A 76 17.46 17.27 7.91
CA LEU A 76 17.44 18.73 8.02
C LEU A 76 16.33 19.19 8.94
N PHE A 77 15.16 18.57 8.82
CA PHE A 77 14.01 18.90 9.65
C PHE A 77 14.32 18.67 11.13
N PHE A 78 14.98 17.57 11.45
CA PHE A 78 15.39 17.27 12.84
C PHE A 78 16.44 18.29 13.33
N TYR A 79 17.48 18.53 12.53
CA TYR A 79 18.61 19.34 13.01
C TYR A 79 18.31 20.84 13.06
N PHE A 80 17.34 21.32 12.27
CA PHE A 80 16.94 22.72 12.30
C PHE A 80 15.62 22.96 13.02
N ASP A 81 15.27 22.06 13.94
CA ASP A 81 14.10 22.20 14.81
C ASP A 81 12.79 22.37 14.03
N GLY A 82 12.66 21.63 12.92
CA GLY A 82 11.48 21.74 12.06
C GLY A 82 10.19 21.43 12.79
N PHE A 83 10.18 20.44 13.66
CA PHE A 83 8.95 20.07 14.38
C PHE A 83 8.55 21.18 15.37
N LEU A 84 9.52 21.79 16.03
CA LEU A 84 9.24 22.92 16.91
C LEU A 84 8.67 24.11 16.12
N ILE A 85 9.26 24.40 14.96
CA ILE A 85 8.81 25.49 14.11
C ILE A 85 7.35 25.27 13.68
N VAL A 86 7.02 24.05 13.21
CA VAL A 86 5.66 23.74 12.76
C VAL A 86 4.68 23.79 13.94
N ASP A 87 5.10 23.32 15.13
CA ASP A 87 4.28 23.41 16.33
C ASP A 87 3.94 24.87 16.66
N GLN A 88 4.96 25.73 16.67
CA GLN A 88 4.78 27.16 16.96
C GLN A 88 3.88 27.81 15.91
N LEU A 89 4.08 27.48 14.64
CA LEU A 89 3.24 28.00 13.55
C LEU A 89 1.78 27.57 13.73
N SER A 90 1.56 26.32 14.09
CA SER A 90 0.20 25.82 14.33
C SER A 90 -0.49 26.58 15.46
N LYS A 91 0.25 26.94 16.48
CA LYS A 91 -0.25 27.69 17.64
C LYS A 91 -0.60 29.14 17.29
N THR A 92 -0.04 29.69 16.20
CA THR A 92 -0.44 31.02 15.74
C THR A 92 -1.81 30.99 15.03
N PHE A 93 -2.18 29.85 14.44
CA PHE A 93 -3.46 29.73 13.74
C PHE A 93 -4.62 29.30 14.63
N PHE A 94 -4.35 28.51 15.67
CA PHE A 94 -5.41 27.93 16.51
C PHE A 94 -5.01 27.96 17.97
N ASN A 95 -6.03 28.02 18.84
CA ASN A 95 -5.87 27.97 20.29
C ASN A 95 -6.24 26.60 20.87
N SER A 96 -7.21 25.92 20.27
CA SER A 96 -7.66 24.60 20.71
C SER A 96 -6.54 23.57 20.54
N THR A 97 -6.31 22.75 21.54
CA THR A 97 -5.29 21.70 21.44
C THR A 97 -5.59 20.71 20.32
N ILE A 98 -6.86 20.39 20.11
CA ILE A 98 -7.26 19.48 19.02
C ILE A 98 -6.91 20.11 17.67
N LEU A 99 -7.29 21.38 17.47
CA LEU A 99 -7.04 22.06 16.20
C LEU A 99 -5.55 22.32 15.98
N VAL A 100 -4.79 22.60 17.02
CA VAL A 100 -3.32 22.74 16.91
C VAL A 100 -2.71 21.42 16.43
N SER A 101 -3.10 20.31 17.03
CA SER A 101 -2.58 18.99 16.61
C SER A 101 -2.96 18.67 15.18
N LEU A 102 -4.21 18.90 14.79
CA LEU A 102 -4.65 18.65 13.41
C LEU A 102 -3.93 19.56 12.42
N CYS A 103 -3.73 20.82 12.76
CA CYS A 103 -2.98 21.77 11.93
C CYS A 103 -1.53 21.31 11.76
N PHE A 104 -0.88 20.92 12.86
CA PHE A 104 0.50 20.42 12.83
C PHE A 104 0.59 19.22 11.89
N LEU A 105 -0.27 18.21 12.10
CA LEU A 105 -0.22 16.98 11.30
C LEU A 105 -0.56 17.27 9.83
N GLY A 106 -1.49 18.18 9.59
CA GLY A 106 -1.84 18.60 8.23
C GLY A 106 -0.68 19.31 7.54
N LEU A 107 0.00 20.22 8.24
CA LEU A 107 1.17 20.92 7.67
C LEU A 107 2.30 19.94 7.35
N ILE A 108 2.57 18.99 8.24
CA ILE A 108 3.59 17.95 7.97
C ILE A 108 3.18 17.12 6.75
N TYR A 109 1.92 16.67 6.71
CA TYR A 109 1.43 15.84 5.61
C TYR A 109 1.50 16.58 4.27
N PHE A 110 0.96 17.80 4.21
CA PHE A 110 0.93 18.55 2.96
C PHE A 110 2.31 19.05 2.55
N GLY A 111 3.17 19.38 3.52
CA GLY A 111 4.55 19.70 3.24
C GLY A 111 5.25 18.54 2.55
N ASN A 112 5.08 17.33 3.08
CA ASN A 112 5.65 16.13 2.47
C ASN A 112 5.06 15.87 1.08
N GLU A 113 3.75 16.06 0.90
CA GLU A 113 3.11 15.89 -0.40
C GLU A 113 3.68 16.83 -1.44
N ILE A 114 3.87 18.10 -1.06
CA ILE A 114 4.41 19.11 -1.98
C ILE A 114 5.87 18.79 -2.33
N LEU A 115 6.68 18.40 -1.34
CA LEU A 115 8.08 18.05 -1.60
C LEU A 115 8.21 16.78 -2.45
N SER A 116 7.26 15.87 -2.35
CA SER A 116 7.25 14.62 -3.13
C SER A 116 6.65 14.80 -4.53
N LEU A 117 5.90 15.87 -4.75
CA LEU A 117 5.14 16.05 -5.98
C LEU A 117 6.03 16.03 -7.25
N PRO A 118 7.20 16.71 -7.28
CA PRO A 118 8.06 16.64 -8.47
C PRO A 118 8.47 15.20 -8.80
N PHE A 119 8.71 14.37 -7.78
CA PHE A 119 9.08 12.97 -8.01
C PHE A 119 7.91 12.18 -8.58
N SER A 120 6.69 12.41 -8.09
CA SER A 120 5.49 11.76 -8.64
C SER A 120 5.26 12.17 -10.09
N ILE A 121 5.41 13.44 -10.40
CA ILE A 121 5.25 13.95 -11.76
C ILE A 121 6.29 13.31 -12.67
N TYR A 122 7.55 13.30 -12.26
CA TYR A 122 8.61 12.69 -13.06
C TYR A 122 8.36 11.21 -13.29
N TYR A 123 7.99 10.48 -12.22
CA TYR A 123 7.76 9.03 -12.36
C TYR A 123 6.64 8.75 -13.36
N ASN A 124 5.51 9.44 -13.24
CA ASN A 124 4.35 9.17 -14.10
C ASN A 124 4.54 9.68 -15.52
N PHE A 125 5.05 10.90 -15.68
CA PHE A 125 5.05 11.56 -17.00
C PHE A 125 6.37 11.42 -17.73
N VAL A 126 7.44 10.95 -17.09
CA VAL A 126 8.69 10.65 -17.76
C VAL A 126 8.96 9.15 -17.79
N ILE A 127 9.02 8.50 -16.63
CA ILE A 127 9.38 7.07 -16.56
C ILE A 127 8.26 6.19 -17.11
N GLU A 128 7.07 6.26 -16.52
CA GLU A 128 5.94 5.43 -16.98
C GLU A 128 5.54 5.76 -18.42
N GLU A 129 5.64 7.03 -18.79
CA GLU A 129 5.37 7.49 -20.17
C GLU A 129 6.34 6.85 -21.16
N ARG A 130 7.62 6.84 -20.83
CA ARG A 130 8.68 6.28 -21.68
C ARG A 130 8.42 4.80 -22.00
N PHE A 131 7.87 4.05 -21.06
CA PHE A 131 7.62 2.63 -21.25
C PHE A 131 6.19 2.33 -21.72
N GLY A 132 5.42 3.36 -21.99
CA GLY A 132 4.08 3.22 -22.55
C GLY A 132 3.00 2.87 -21.52
N PHE A 133 3.30 2.98 -20.25
CA PHE A 133 2.35 2.62 -19.20
C PHE A 133 1.41 3.75 -18.82
N ASN A 134 1.87 4.99 -18.90
CA ASN A 134 1.06 6.12 -18.46
C ASN A 134 -0.05 6.44 -19.47
N LYS A 135 -1.27 6.58 -18.96
CA LYS A 135 -2.41 7.07 -19.73
C LYS A 135 -3.06 8.28 -19.05
N THR A 136 -2.57 8.61 -17.87
CA THR A 136 -3.07 9.77 -17.11
C THR A 136 -2.68 11.06 -17.82
N THR A 137 -3.65 11.96 -18.00
CA THR A 137 -3.34 13.33 -18.44
C THR A 137 -2.90 14.15 -17.21
N PHE A 138 -2.21 15.25 -17.47
CA PHE A 138 -1.81 16.13 -16.35
C PHE A 138 -3.03 16.66 -15.61
N LYS A 139 -4.09 16.98 -16.33
CA LYS A 139 -5.34 17.44 -15.72
C LYS A 139 -5.92 16.37 -14.79
N LEU A 140 -6.00 15.11 -15.27
CA LEU A 140 -6.53 14.01 -14.44
C LEU A 140 -5.63 13.79 -13.21
N PHE A 141 -4.31 13.85 -13.39
CA PHE A 141 -3.36 13.68 -12.29
C PHE A 141 -3.61 14.72 -11.18
N ILE A 142 -3.75 15.99 -11.56
CA ILE A 142 -4.00 17.06 -10.60
C ILE A 142 -5.38 16.88 -9.93
N MET A 143 -6.40 16.56 -10.72
CA MET A 143 -7.75 16.35 -10.16
C MET A 143 -7.76 15.20 -9.16
N ASP A 144 -7.05 14.11 -9.47
CA ASP A 144 -6.97 12.98 -8.55
C ASP A 144 -6.20 13.34 -7.28
N LYS A 145 -5.15 14.16 -7.39
CA LYS A 145 -4.43 14.66 -6.22
C LYS A 145 -5.35 15.49 -5.32
N LEU A 146 -6.11 16.40 -5.92
CA LEU A 146 -7.04 17.24 -5.16
C LEU A 146 -8.11 16.40 -4.47
N LYS A 147 -8.67 15.41 -5.18
CA LYS A 147 -9.65 14.50 -4.58
C LYS A 147 -9.04 13.72 -3.41
N SER A 148 -7.82 13.24 -3.59
CA SER A 148 -7.12 12.48 -2.56
C SER A 148 -6.84 13.34 -1.33
N TRP A 149 -6.41 14.58 -1.53
CA TRP A 149 -6.16 15.52 -0.43
C TRP A 149 -7.46 15.85 0.32
N LEU A 150 -8.55 16.11 -0.42
CA LEU A 150 -9.84 16.39 0.21
C LEU A 150 -10.31 15.18 1.03
N LEU A 151 -10.18 13.99 0.47
CA LEU A 151 -10.55 12.75 1.16
C LEU A 151 -9.71 12.57 2.43
N THR A 152 -8.40 12.85 2.35
CA THR A 152 -7.50 12.75 3.49
C THR A 152 -7.91 13.74 4.59
N ILE A 153 -8.25 14.97 4.22
CA ILE A 153 -8.71 15.98 5.20
C ILE A 153 -10.00 15.50 5.86
N LEU A 154 -10.97 15.08 5.08
CA LEU A 154 -12.28 14.71 5.63
C LEU A 154 -12.23 13.44 6.46
N LEU A 155 -11.66 12.37 5.94
CA LEU A 155 -11.60 11.09 6.67
C LEU A 155 -10.49 11.09 7.71
N GLY A 156 -9.28 11.46 7.31
CA GLY A 156 -8.13 11.45 8.22
C GLY A 156 -8.30 12.46 9.33
N GLY A 157 -8.76 13.67 8.98
CA GLY A 157 -9.00 14.72 9.97
C GLY A 157 -10.08 14.33 10.97
N SER A 158 -11.17 13.74 10.50
CA SER A 158 -12.26 13.30 11.38
C SER A 158 -11.79 12.18 12.30
N ILE A 159 -11.08 11.19 11.77
CA ILE A 159 -10.60 10.05 12.57
C ILE A 159 -9.58 10.53 13.60
N LEU A 160 -8.56 11.28 13.17
CA LEU A 160 -7.54 11.80 14.09
C LEU A 160 -8.13 12.77 15.11
N GLY A 161 -9.04 13.63 14.67
CA GLY A 161 -9.69 14.58 15.58
C GLY A 161 -10.44 13.86 16.70
N PHE A 162 -11.14 12.78 16.35
CA PHE A 162 -11.85 12.00 17.37
C PHE A 162 -10.88 11.27 18.31
N LEU A 163 -9.77 10.74 17.78
CA LEU A 163 -8.76 10.12 18.63
C LEU A 163 -8.15 11.14 19.62
N ILE A 164 -7.84 12.33 19.14
CA ILE A 164 -7.28 13.39 19.99
C ILE A 164 -8.29 13.82 21.04
N PHE A 165 -9.57 13.96 20.62
CA PHE A 165 -10.65 14.29 21.55
C PHE A 165 -10.75 13.24 22.67
N GLN A 166 -10.69 11.96 22.32
CA GLN A 166 -10.72 10.88 23.31
C GLN A 166 -9.52 10.96 24.26
N PHE A 167 -8.33 11.25 23.71
CA PHE A 167 -7.13 11.40 24.54
C PHE A 167 -7.30 12.54 25.54
N GLU A 168 -7.82 13.68 25.12
CA GLU A 168 -8.01 14.82 25.99
C GLU A 168 -9.09 14.57 27.04
N ALA A 169 -10.12 13.84 26.69
CA ALA A 169 -11.23 13.57 27.60
C ALA A 169 -10.90 12.50 28.64
N ILE A 170 -10.16 11.46 28.25
CA ILE A 170 -9.97 10.26 29.06
C ILE A 170 -8.53 10.16 29.59
N GLY A 171 -7.56 10.69 28.86
CA GLY A 171 -6.16 10.59 29.23
C GLY A 171 -5.53 9.30 28.74
N LYS A 172 -4.59 8.77 29.52
CA LYS A 172 -3.75 7.63 29.13
C LYS A 172 -4.55 6.40 28.67
N ASN A 173 -5.70 6.16 29.32
CA ASN A 173 -6.51 4.99 28.97
C ASN A 173 -7.37 5.19 27.71
N PHE A 174 -7.19 6.32 27.01
CA PHE A 174 -7.94 6.59 25.78
C PHE A 174 -7.76 5.48 24.73
N TRP A 175 -6.66 4.75 24.82
CA TRP A 175 -6.31 3.77 23.80
C TRP A 175 -7.40 2.69 23.66
N ILE A 176 -8.10 2.37 24.72
CA ILE A 176 -9.18 1.37 24.67
C ILE A 176 -10.36 1.85 23.84
N UNK A 177 -10.71 3.00 23.97
CA UNK A 177 -11.71 3.57 23.32
C UNK A 177 -11.45 3.88 21.96
N ALA A 178 -10.28 4.30 21.84
CA ALA A 178 -9.77 4.56 20.50
C ALA A 178 -9.65 3.26 19.69
N TRP A 179 -9.21 2.22 20.31
CA TRP A 179 -9.08 0.91 19.65
C TRP A 179 -10.45 0.39 19.17
N ILE A 180 -11.46 0.49 20.01
CA ILE A 180 -12.82 0.08 19.63
C ILE A 180 -13.28 0.91 18.42
N PHE A 181 -13.05 2.21 18.46
CA PHE A 181 -13.42 3.11 17.36
C PHE A 181 -12.68 2.74 16.07
N LEU A 182 -11.35 2.56 16.14
CA LEU A 182 -10.56 2.20 14.95
C LEU A 182 -10.93 0.83 14.43
N GLY A 183 -11.27 -0.12 15.31
CA GLY A 183 -11.75 -1.43 14.88
C GLY A 183 -13.03 -1.31 14.08
N PHE A 184 -13.97 -0.51 14.58
CA PHE A 184 -15.22 -0.26 13.86
C PHE A 184 -14.97 0.41 12.51
N VAL A 185 -14.09 1.42 12.48
CA VAL A 185 -13.73 2.11 11.25
C VAL A 185 -13.07 1.15 10.24
N THR A 186 -12.19 0.27 10.72
CA THR A 186 -11.53 -0.72 9.87
C THR A 186 -12.54 -1.64 9.21
N ILE A 187 -13.49 -2.16 9.99
CA ILE A 187 -14.55 -3.03 9.45
C ILE A 187 -15.40 -2.27 8.44
N LEU A 188 -15.78 -1.05 8.77
CA LEU A 188 -16.65 -0.22 7.92
C LEU A 188 -15.95 0.10 6.58
N ILE A 189 -14.69 0.52 6.63
CA ILE A 189 -13.94 0.87 5.43
C ILE A 189 -13.73 -0.36 4.55
N ASN A 190 -13.34 -1.49 5.15
CA ASN A 190 -13.14 -2.73 4.38
C ASN A 190 -14.44 -3.20 3.72
N GLY A 191 -15.56 -3.05 4.42
CA GLY A 191 -16.85 -3.45 3.88
C GLY A 191 -17.36 -2.53 2.77
N LEU A 192 -17.06 -1.25 2.86
CA LEU A 192 -17.65 -0.24 1.98
C LEU A 192 -16.68 0.39 0.99
N TYR A 193 -15.42 -0.06 0.99
CA TYR A 193 -14.39 0.55 0.14
C TYR A 193 -14.81 0.63 -1.32
N SER A 194 -15.26 -0.45 -1.88
CA SER A 194 -15.68 -0.49 -3.28
C SER A 194 -16.98 0.25 -3.56
N UNK A 195 -17.58 0.45 -2.58
CA UNK A 195 -18.76 1.03 -2.68
C UNK A 195 -18.73 2.44 -2.67
N LEU A 196 -17.83 2.91 -1.81
CA LEU A 196 -17.84 4.36 -1.58
C LEU A 196 -16.59 5.07 -2.09
N ILE A 197 -15.39 4.47 -1.88
CA ILE A 197 -14.12 5.12 -2.20
C ILE A 197 -13.77 4.99 -3.68
N VAL A 198 -13.87 3.78 -4.23
CA VAL A 198 -13.47 3.54 -5.62
C VAL A 198 -14.22 4.44 -6.61
N PRO A 199 -15.54 4.66 -6.47
CA PRO A 199 -16.25 5.51 -7.44
C PRO A 199 -15.81 6.97 -7.48
N ILE A 200 -15.11 7.44 -6.44
CA ILE A 200 -14.56 8.79 -6.45
C ILE A 200 -13.50 8.93 -7.57
N PHE A 201 -12.77 7.86 -7.82
CA PHE A 201 -11.65 7.85 -8.76
C PHE A 201 -11.93 7.11 -10.06
N ASN A 202 -12.78 6.08 -10.03
CA ASN A 202 -13.00 5.19 -11.17
C ASN A 202 -14.47 4.94 -11.38
N LYS A 203 -14.85 4.82 -12.67
CA LYS A 203 -16.21 4.39 -13.01
C LYS A 203 -16.31 2.88 -12.82
N GLN A 204 -17.32 2.45 -12.07
CA GLN A 204 -17.61 1.03 -11.87
C GLN A 204 -18.89 0.66 -12.58
N THR A 205 -18.86 -0.48 -13.27
CA THR A 205 -20.05 -1.00 -13.93
C THR A 205 -20.13 -2.51 -13.68
N LYS A 206 -21.36 -3.02 -13.68
CA LYS A 206 -21.55 -4.47 -13.62
C LYS A 206 -21.07 -5.08 -14.95
N LEU A 207 -20.66 -6.34 -14.89
CA LEU A 207 -20.22 -7.05 -16.08
C LEU A 207 -21.36 -7.14 -17.08
N GLU A 208 -21.10 -6.71 -18.31
CA GLU A 208 -22.13 -6.66 -19.37
C GLU A 208 -22.52 -8.05 -19.84
N ARG A 209 -23.74 -8.16 -20.35
CA ARG A 209 -24.21 -9.42 -20.93
C ARG A 209 -23.38 -9.76 -22.18
N GLY A 210 -23.16 -11.05 -22.39
CA GLY A 210 -22.36 -11.54 -23.49
C GLY A 210 -21.70 -12.86 -23.16
N GLU A 211 -20.86 -13.35 -24.05
CA GLU A 211 -20.21 -14.65 -23.89
C GLU A 211 -19.30 -14.67 -22.66
N LEU A 212 -18.52 -13.62 -22.43
CA LEU A 212 -17.64 -13.55 -21.28
C LEU A 212 -18.45 -13.69 -19.98
N ARG A 213 -19.52 -12.92 -19.86
CA ARG A 213 -20.38 -12.99 -18.68
C ARG A 213 -20.98 -14.37 -18.49
N THR A 214 -21.44 -15.00 -19.59
CA THR A 214 -22.03 -16.35 -19.53
C THR A 214 -21.02 -17.37 -19.02
N GLN A 215 -19.80 -17.31 -19.52
CA GLN A 215 -18.74 -18.23 -19.11
C GLN A 215 -18.35 -18.00 -17.65
N ILE A 216 -18.26 -16.75 -17.24
CA ILE A 216 -17.96 -16.41 -15.84
C ILE A 216 -19.10 -16.88 -14.94
N GLU A 217 -20.34 -16.70 -15.38
CA GLU A 217 -21.54 -17.13 -14.64
C GLU A 217 -21.51 -18.63 -14.39
N ASN A 218 -21.16 -19.41 -15.41
CA ASN A 218 -21.08 -20.87 -15.28
C ASN A 218 -20.04 -21.25 -14.20
N TYR A 219 -18.88 -20.62 -14.24
CA TYR A 219 -17.85 -20.89 -13.22
C TYR A 219 -18.31 -20.45 -11.82
N ALA A 220 -18.87 -19.25 -11.72
CA ALA A 220 -19.31 -18.69 -10.42
C ALA A 220 -20.38 -19.58 -9.79
N THR A 221 -21.34 -20.06 -10.60
CA THR A 221 -22.38 -20.98 -10.13
C THR A 221 -21.75 -22.28 -9.59
N LYS A 222 -20.76 -22.80 -10.30
CA LYS A 222 -20.06 -24.02 -9.90
C LYS A 222 -19.43 -23.90 -8.51
N VAL A 223 -18.86 -22.73 -8.20
CA VAL A 223 -18.18 -22.53 -6.91
C VAL A 223 -19.04 -21.80 -5.88
N GLY A 224 -20.29 -21.50 -6.21
CA GLY A 224 -21.21 -20.86 -5.26
C GLY A 224 -20.94 -19.40 -4.99
N PHE A 225 -20.45 -18.65 -5.99
CA PHE A 225 -20.21 -17.21 -5.89
C PHE A 225 -21.24 -16.46 -6.77
N ASP A 226 -21.79 -15.37 -6.22
CA ASP A 226 -22.83 -14.62 -6.92
C ASP A 226 -22.22 -13.73 -8.01
N LEU A 227 -22.67 -13.92 -9.25
CA LEU A 227 -22.21 -13.14 -10.40
C LEU A 227 -22.46 -11.64 -10.23
N SER A 228 -23.51 -11.25 -9.51
CA SER A 228 -23.81 -9.84 -9.27
C SER A 228 -22.68 -9.10 -8.53
N ASN A 229 -21.73 -9.83 -7.99
CA ASN A 229 -20.58 -9.28 -7.25
C ASN A 229 -19.33 -9.15 -8.14
N ILE A 230 -19.46 -9.16 -9.46
CA ILE A 230 -18.34 -9.02 -10.39
C ILE A 230 -18.51 -7.71 -11.18
N PHE A 231 -17.53 -6.85 -11.06
CA PHE A 231 -17.56 -5.48 -11.61
C PHE A 231 -16.34 -5.18 -12.46
N UNK A 232 -16.31 -4.23 -13.37
CA UNK A 232 -15.31 -3.78 -14.10
C UNK A 232 -15.10 -2.39 -13.72
N ILE A 233 -13.97 -1.99 -13.80
CA ILE A 233 -13.63 -0.57 -13.66
C ILE A 233 -12.75 -0.07 -14.79
N ASP A 234 -12.76 1.24 -15.00
CA ASP A 234 -12.05 1.91 -16.09
C ASP A 234 -10.59 2.21 -15.71
N GLY A 235 -9.82 1.19 -15.38
CA GLY A 235 -8.42 1.34 -15.03
C GLY A 235 -7.57 1.91 -16.16
N SER A 236 -8.00 1.76 -17.40
CA SER A 236 -7.27 2.22 -18.57
C SER A 236 -7.07 3.72 -18.63
N LYS A 237 -7.87 4.46 -17.92
CA LYS A 237 -7.63 5.90 -17.84
C LYS A 237 -6.43 6.29 -16.95
N UNK A 238 -5.98 5.31 -16.21
CA UNK A 238 -4.86 5.52 -15.37
C UNK A 238 -3.64 4.99 -15.91
N SER A 239 -3.76 3.75 -16.39
CA SER A 239 -2.58 3.02 -16.82
C SER A 239 -2.95 1.89 -17.79
N THR A 240 -1.96 1.43 -18.60
CA THR A 240 -2.16 0.22 -19.41
C THR A 240 -2.02 -1.07 -18.59
N LYS A 241 -1.46 -0.99 -17.38
CA LYS A 241 -1.23 -2.19 -16.57
C LYS A 241 -2.55 -2.82 -16.15
N ALA A 242 -2.61 -4.14 -16.24
CA ALA A 242 -3.82 -4.91 -15.93
C ALA A 242 -3.85 -5.31 -14.47
N ASN A 243 -5.04 -5.41 -13.91
CA ASN A 243 -5.19 -5.82 -12.51
C ASN A 243 -6.59 -6.37 -12.26
N ALA A 244 -6.70 -7.15 -11.19
CA ALA A 244 -7.96 -7.60 -10.63
C ALA A 244 -7.77 -7.70 -9.13
N TYR A 245 -8.84 -7.57 -8.36
CA TYR A 245 -8.74 -7.71 -6.90
C TYR A 245 -10.09 -8.07 -6.31
N PHE A 246 -10.02 -8.69 -5.13
CA PHE A 246 -11.18 -8.96 -4.31
C PHE A 246 -11.28 -7.92 -3.21
N SER A 247 -12.49 -7.48 -2.88
CA SER A 247 -12.71 -6.54 -1.79
C SER A 247 -14.05 -6.80 -1.10
N GLY A 248 -14.15 -6.32 0.13
CA GLY A 248 -15.39 -6.39 0.90
C GLY A 248 -15.66 -7.77 1.47
N PHE A 249 -16.80 -7.88 2.15
CA PHE A 249 -17.28 -9.12 2.74
C PHE A 249 -18.81 -9.06 2.83
N GLY A 250 -19.42 -10.19 3.14
CA GLY A 250 -20.87 -10.27 3.21
C GLY A 250 -21.51 -9.90 1.89
N LYS A 251 -22.55 -9.09 1.94
CA LYS A 251 -23.28 -8.65 0.72
C LYS A 251 -22.47 -7.66 -0.12
N GLN A 252 -21.44 -7.06 0.45
CA GLN A 252 -20.60 -6.07 -0.25
C GLN A 252 -19.37 -6.70 -0.90
N LYS A 253 -19.21 -8.02 -0.78
CA LYS A 253 -18.08 -8.71 -1.40
C LYS A 253 -18.13 -8.55 -2.91
N ARG A 254 -16.98 -8.34 -3.54
CA ARG A 254 -16.92 -8.25 -5.00
C ARG A 254 -15.54 -8.55 -5.55
N VAL A 255 -15.54 -9.08 -6.77
CA VAL A 255 -14.33 -9.17 -7.60
C VAL A 255 -14.40 -8.00 -8.57
N THR A 256 -13.32 -7.23 -8.65
CA THR A 256 -13.22 -6.08 -9.55
C THR A 256 -12.15 -6.36 -10.59
N LEU A 257 -12.55 -6.20 -11.87
CA LEU A 257 -11.65 -6.44 -13.00
C LEU A 257 -11.36 -5.10 -13.67
N UNK A 258 -10.25 -4.68 -13.88
CA UNK A 258 -9.84 -3.61 -14.51
C UNK A 258 -10.14 -3.87 -15.90
N ASP A 259 -10.57 -2.97 -16.74
CA ASP A 259 -10.85 -3.10 -18.19
C ASP A 259 -9.60 -3.53 -18.96
N THR A 260 -8.45 -3.09 -18.56
CA THR A 260 -7.17 -3.50 -19.15
C THR A 260 -6.96 -5.02 -19.05
N LEU A 261 -7.39 -5.63 -17.97
CA LEU A 261 -7.30 -7.09 -17.82
C LEU A 261 -8.22 -7.80 -18.80
N ILE A 262 -9.45 -7.33 -18.90
CA ILE A 262 -10.46 -7.94 -19.79
C ILE A 262 -9.99 -7.86 -21.24
N ASN A 263 -9.35 -6.76 -21.62
CA ASN A 263 -8.91 -6.56 -23.00
C ASN A 263 -7.65 -7.37 -23.36
N LYS A 264 -6.88 -7.82 -22.37
CA LYS A 264 -5.60 -8.50 -22.63
C LYS A 264 -5.66 -10.01 -22.52
N LEU A 265 -6.63 -10.50 -21.81
CA LEU A 265 -6.69 -11.94 -21.51
C LEU A 265 -7.87 -12.59 -22.22
N UNK A 266 -7.75 -13.77 -22.52
CA UNK A 266 -8.72 -14.54 -23.03
C UNK A 266 -9.68 -14.83 -21.98
N THR A 267 -10.84 -15.39 -22.38
CA THR A 267 -11.93 -15.71 -21.47
C THR A 267 -11.53 -16.72 -20.40
N ASN A 268 -10.91 -17.83 -20.78
CA ASN A 268 -10.51 -18.83 -19.78
C ASN A 268 -9.43 -18.30 -18.84
N GLN A 269 -8.56 -17.44 -19.35
CA GLN A 269 -7.55 -16.79 -18.52
C GLN A 269 -8.19 -15.84 -17.51
N ILE A 270 -9.20 -15.09 -17.94
CA ILE A 270 -9.96 -14.21 -17.05
C ILE A 270 -10.66 -15.04 -15.97
N ILE A 271 -11.27 -16.16 -16.35
CA ILE A 271 -11.93 -17.05 -15.37
C ILE A 271 -10.91 -17.56 -14.35
N ALA A 272 -9.70 -17.92 -14.81
CA ALA A 272 -8.65 -18.37 -13.89
C ALA A 272 -8.26 -17.29 -12.88
N VAL A 273 -8.16 -16.03 -13.33
CA VAL A 273 -7.88 -14.90 -12.43
C VAL A 273 -9.03 -14.71 -11.45
N ILE A 274 -10.28 -14.78 -11.95
CA ILE A 274 -11.46 -14.69 -11.06
C ILE A 274 -11.45 -15.83 -10.04
N ALA A 275 -11.08 -17.03 -10.47
CA ALA A 275 -11.00 -18.18 -9.56
C ALA A 275 -10.00 -17.93 -8.44
N HIS A 276 -8.85 -17.35 -8.78
CA HIS A 276 -7.85 -16.97 -7.78
C HIS A 276 -8.43 -15.94 -6.79
N GLU A 277 -9.11 -14.90 -7.32
CA GLU A 277 -9.68 -13.87 -6.45
C GLU A 277 -10.78 -14.43 -5.55
N ILE A 278 -11.62 -15.31 -6.09
CA ILE A 278 -12.66 -15.98 -5.30
C ILE A 278 -12.01 -16.88 -4.24
N GLY A 279 -10.84 -17.44 -4.56
CA GLY A 279 -10.07 -18.23 -3.60
C GLY A 279 -9.74 -17.45 -2.34
N HIS A 280 -9.37 -16.19 -2.48
CA HIS A 280 -9.12 -15.33 -1.31
C HIS A 280 -10.37 -15.23 -0.43
N TYR A 281 -11.55 -15.09 -1.04
CA TYR A 281 -12.80 -15.02 -0.31
C TYR A 281 -13.12 -16.36 0.36
N LYS A 282 -13.03 -17.45 -0.38
CA LYS A 282 -13.41 -18.79 0.13
C LYS A 282 -12.49 -19.24 1.26
N LYS A 283 -11.25 -18.79 1.30
CA LYS A 283 -10.30 -19.13 2.36
C LYS A 283 -10.30 -18.10 3.49
N ASN A 284 -11.20 -17.13 3.45
CA ASN A 284 -11.38 -16.11 4.51
C ASN A 284 -10.14 -15.22 4.71
N HIS A 285 -9.38 -14.96 3.67
CA HIS A 285 -8.16 -14.14 3.78
C HIS A 285 -8.48 -12.70 4.20
N ILE A 286 -9.60 -12.14 3.72
CA ILE A 286 -10.00 -10.78 4.11
C ILE A 286 -10.32 -10.72 5.61
N VAL A 287 -11.00 -11.75 6.13
CA VAL A 287 -11.31 -11.81 7.56
C VAL A 287 -10.02 -11.84 8.38
N PHE A 288 -9.05 -12.66 7.98
CA PHE A 288 -7.76 -12.72 8.65
C PHE A 288 -7.08 -11.34 8.63
N ASN A 289 -7.07 -10.68 7.46
CA ASN A 289 -6.42 -9.37 7.33
C ASN A 289 -7.08 -8.32 8.22
N ILE A 290 -8.41 -8.34 8.32
CA ILE A 290 -9.14 -7.41 9.19
C ILE A 290 -8.79 -7.66 10.66
N ILE A 291 -8.80 -8.92 11.08
CA ILE A 291 -8.47 -9.29 12.47
C ILE A 291 -7.03 -8.88 12.78
N PHE A 292 -6.09 -9.16 11.87
CA PHE A 292 -4.69 -8.79 12.03
C PHE A 292 -4.56 -7.27 12.20
N SER A 293 -5.25 -6.50 11.36
CA SER A 293 -5.21 -5.03 11.42
C SER A 293 -5.78 -4.51 12.73
N ILE A 294 -6.86 -5.11 13.22
CA ILE A 294 -7.48 -4.69 14.48
C ILE A 294 -6.53 -4.96 15.65
N ILE A 295 -5.91 -6.15 15.69
CA ILE A 295 -4.96 -6.48 16.75
C ILE A 295 -3.74 -5.53 16.69
N GLN A 296 -3.21 -5.28 15.48
CA GLN A 296 -2.08 -4.39 15.30
C GLN A 296 -2.41 -2.97 15.77
N SER A 297 -3.60 -2.46 15.45
CA SER A 297 -3.99 -1.11 15.87
C SER A 297 -4.12 -1.01 17.38
N GLY A 298 -4.55 -2.08 18.05
CA GLY A 298 -4.59 -2.12 19.51
C GLY A 298 -3.22 -2.02 20.11
N LEU A 299 -2.25 -2.78 19.59
CA LEU A 299 -0.87 -2.71 20.05
C LEU A 299 -0.30 -1.30 19.84
N MET A 300 -0.52 -0.74 18.65
CA MET A 300 -0.01 0.60 18.33
C MET A 300 -0.60 1.66 19.25
N LEU A 301 -1.91 1.63 19.47
CA LEU A 301 -2.57 2.61 20.34
C LEU A 301 -2.11 2.49 21.78
N TYR A 302 -1.94 1.25 22.26
CA TYR A 302 -1.45 1.03 23.63
C TYR A 302 -0.05 1.62 23.79
N LEU A 303 0.87 1.32 22.87
CA LEU A 303 2.23 1.85 22.95
C LEU A 303 2.26 3.37 22.79
N LEU A 304 1.43 3.90 21.89
CA LEU A 304 1.30 5.35 21.73
C LEU A 304 0.82 6.00 23.04
N SER A 305 -0.15 5.38 23.71
CA SER A 305 -0.70 5.94 24.95
C SER A 305 0.37 6.05 26.05
N ILE A 306 1.30 5.10 26.07
CA ILE A 306 2.41 5.15 27.04
C ILE A 306 3.36 6.28 26.68
N LEU A 307 3.80 6.32 25.43
CA LEU A 307 4.84 7.25 24.98
C LEU A 307 4.38 8.70 25.03
N ILE A 308 3.15 8.96 24.64
CA ILE A 308 2.62 10.31 24.46
C ILE A 308 2.60 11.10 25.79
N SER A 309 2.52 10.40 26.90
CA SER A 309 2.44 11.01 28.24
C SER A 309 3.79 11.26 28.87
N ILE A 310 4.88 10.77 28.28
CA ILE A 310 6.22 10.89 28.84
C ILE A 310 6.89 12.15 28.29
N PRO A 311 7.21 13.14 29.16
CA PRO A 311 7.71 14.45 28.66
C PRO A 311 9.01 14.39 27.87
N ILE A 312 9.88 13.41 28.13
CA ILE A 312 11.21 13.34 27.51
C ILE A 312 11.13 13.29 25.98
N PHE A 313 10.06 12.70 25.43
CA PHE A 313 9.92 12.59 23.96
C PHE A 313 9.65 13.97 23.35
N SER A 314 8.77 14.75 23.95
CA SER A 314 8.53 16.12 23.49
C SER A 314 9.77 17.00 23.68
N GLU A 315 10.46 16.82 24.80
CA GLU A 315 11.67 17.57 25.09
C GLU A 315 12.76 17.28 24.07
N SER A 316 12.82 16.06 23.54
CA SER A 316 13.82 15.70 22.53
C SER A 316 13.65 16.50 21.24
N LEU A 317 12.45 16.99 20.96
CA LEU A 317 12.16 17.78 19.77
C LEU A 317 12.01 19.27 20.09
N GLY A 318 12.40 19.69 21.29
CA GLY A 318 12.46 21.09 21.67
C GLY A 318 11.21 21.65 22.34
N LEU A 319 10.24 20.81 22.69
CA LEU A 319 9.01 21.27 23.33
C LEU A 319 9.06 21.05 24.84
N ASP A 320 8.51 22.00 25.59
CA ASP A 320 8.51 21.95 27.04
C ASP A 320 7.47 20.98 27.61
N LYS A 321 6.39 20.77 26.90
CA LYS A 321 5.26 19.97 27.39
C LYS A 321 4.88 18.88 26.40
N PRO A 322 4.40 17.73 26.89
CA PRO A 322 3.88 16.70 25.99
C PRO A 322 2.70 17.21 25.17
N SER A 323 2.62 16.75 23.92
CA SER A 323 1.46 17.00 23.08
C SER A 323 1.20 15.74 22.26
N PHE A 324 -0.05 15.58 21.85
CA PHE A 324 -0.44 14.40 21.08
C PHE A 324 0.37 14.33 19.79
N HIS A 325 0.45 15.43 19.04
CA HIS A 325 1.08 15.40 17.71
C HIS A 325 2.57 15.15 17.78
N ILE A 326 3.27 15.72 18.76
CA ILE A 326 4.71 15.46 18.91
C ILE A 326 4.95 14.03 19.39
N GLY A 327 4.13 13.56 20.31
CA GLY A 327 4.18 12.16 20.74
C GLY A 327 3.95 11.21 19.58
N LEU A 328 3.04 11.55 18.68
CA LEU A 328 2.77 10.74 17.50
C LEU A 328 3.97 10.70 16.55
N VAL A 329 4.66 11.83 16.36
CA VAL A 329 5.90 11.87 15.54
C VAL A 329 6.95 10.93 16.15
N CYS A 330 7.23 11.06 17.43
CA CYS A 330 8.22 10.21 18.10
C CYS A 330 7.81 8.74 18.05
N PHE A 331 6.53 8.46 18.30
CA PHE A 331 6.01 7.09 18.25
C PHE A 331 6.19 6.48 16.87
N THR A 332 5.86 7.21 15.81
CA THR A 332 5.97 6.71 14.45
C THR A 332 7.39 6.24 14.14
N ILE A 333 8.38 6.98 14.59
CA ILE A 333 9.78 6.59 14.41
C ILE A 333 10.19 5.46 15.35
N UNK A 334 9.85 5.64 16.45
CA UNK A 334 10.20 4.73 17.41
C UNK A 334 9.59 3.48 17.15
N PHE A 335 8.48 3.34 16.52
CA PHE A 335 7.80 2.09 16.20
C PHE A 335 8.32 1.42 14.93
N THR A 336 9.13 2.10 14.14
CA THR A 336 9.62 1.59 12.85
C THR A 336 10.23 0.19 12.95
N PRO A 337 11.13 -0.12 13.89
CA PRO A 337 11.68 -1.48 13.96
C PRO A 337 10.60 -2.54 14.23
N VAL A 338 9.66 -2.22 15.11
CA VAL A 338 8.55 -3.15 15.42
C VAL A 338 7.66 -3.33 14.19
N SER A 339 7.36 -2.24 13.51
CA SER A 339 6.56 -2.25 12.29
C SER A 339 7.21 -3.10 11.18
N GLU A 340 8.54 -3.01 11.05
CA GLU A 340 9.27 -3.83 10.07
C GLU A 340 9.13 -5.33 10.37
N ILE A 341 9.23 -5.69 11.65
CA ILE A 341 9.07 -7.10 12.05
C ILE A 341 7.64 -7.57 11.79
N ILE A 342 6.64 -6.74 12.13
CA ILE A 342 5.23 -7.06 11.88
C ILE A 342 5.00 -7.26 10.38
N SER A 343 5.60 -6.39 9.55
CA SER A 343 5.48 -6.50 8.09
C SER A 343 6.08 -7.79 7.55
N LEU A 344 7.20 -8.24 8.13
CA LEU A 344 7.79 -9.54 7.74
C LEU A 344 6.79 -10.68 7.97
N PHE A 345 6.19 -10.72 9.15
CA PHE A 345 5.19 -11.76 9.45
C PHE A 345 3.97 -11.65 8.54
N PHE A 346 3.50 -10.42 8.31
CA PHE A 346 2.37 -10.21 7.42
C PHE A 346 2.68 -10.69 6.00
N ASN A 347 3.88 -10.41 5.50
CA ASN A 347 4.28 -10.87 4.17
C ASN A 347 4.36 -12.38 4.07
N LEU A 348 4.83 -13.05 5.14
CA LEU A 348 4.84 -14.51 5.17
C LEU A 348 3.42 -15.08 5.02
N PHE A 349 2.47 -14.54 5.80
CA PHE A 349 1.07 -14.98 5.69
C PHE A 349 0.49 -14.63 4.32
N SER A 350 0.80 -13.44 3.81
CA SER A 350 0.28 -12.99 2.53
C SER A 350 0.72 -13.93 1.41
N ARG A 351 2.00 -14.30 1.38
CA ARG A 351 2.51 -15.24 0.37
C ARG A 351 1.85 -16.62 0.52
N LYS A 352 1.62 -17.08 1.76
CA LYS A 352 0.90 -18.33 1.98
C LYS A 352 -0.52 -18.24 1.39
N PHE A 353 -1.20 -17.12 1.64
CA PHE A 353 -2.56 -16.90 1.13
C PHE A 353 -2.60 -16.90 -0.39
N GLU A 354 -1.57 -16.37 -1.02
CA GLU A 354 -1.47 -16.41 -2.49
C GLU A 354 -1.41 -17.86 -3.00
N TYR A 355 -0.62 -18.71 -2.35
CA TYR A 355 -0.56 -20.13 -2.71
C TYR A 355 -1.91 -20.81 -2.50
N GLU A 356 -2.61 -20.47 -1.41
CA GLU A 356 -3.94 -21.05 -1.15
C GLU A 356 -4.95 -20.63 -2.21
N ALA A 357 -4.89 -19.38 -2.63
CA ALA A 357 -5.77 -18.87 -3.69
C ALA A 357 -5.43 -19.53 -5.04
N ASP A 358 -4.14 -19.70 -5.32
CA ASP A 358 -3.69 -20.42 -6.52
C ASP A 358 -4.20 -21.87 -6.50
N GLU A 359 -4.11 -22.54 -5.35
CA GLU A 359 -4.58 -23.91 -5.25
C GLU A 359 -6.11 -24.01 -5.41
N PHE A 360 -6.85 -23.04 -4.89
CA PHE A 360 -8.30 -23.00 -5.11
C PHE A 360 -8.60 -22.89 -6.61
N ALA A 361 -7.88 -22.00 -7.30
CA ALA A 361 -8.06 -21.85 -8.74
C ALA A 361 -7.71 -23.14 -9.48
N LYS A 362 -6.62 -23.79 -9.08
CA LYS A 362 -6.18 -25.07 -9.67
C LYS A 362 -7.23 -26.17 -9.49
N LYS A 363 -7.84 -26.24 -8.32
CA LYS A 363 -8.82 -27.29 -8.01
C LYS A 363 -10.18 -27.04 -8.66
N THR A 364 -10.53 -25.79 -8.94
CA THR A 364 -11.86 -25.44 -9.46
C THR A 364 -11.85 -25.09 -10.94
N PHE A 365 -10.67 -24.94 -11.52
CA PHE A 365 -10.50 -24.63 -12.94
C PHE A 365 -9.15 -25.17 -13.39
N ASP A 366 -8.88 -25.18 -14.70
CA ASP A 366 -7.61 -25.72 -15.22
C ASP A 366 -6.47 -24.75 -14.91
N SER A 367 -5.45 -25.20 -14.16
CA SER A 367 -4.32 -24.37 -13.77
C SER A 367 -3.52 -23.84 -14.95
N LYS A 368 -3.60 -24.49 -16.10
CA LYS A 368 -2.95 -24.04 -17.34
C LYS A 368 -3.29 -22.57 -17.62
N TYR A 369 -4.57 -22.21 -17.46
CA TYR A 369 -5.02 -20.86 -17.77
C TYR A 369 -4.53 -19.83 -16.78
N LEU A 370 -4.38 -20.21 -15.52
CA LEU A 370 -3.79 -19.30 -14.52
C LEU A 370 -2.32 -19.07 -14.82
N ILE A 371 -1.58 -20.12 -15.17
CA ILE A 371 -0.17 -20.00 -15.56
C ILE A 371 -0.04 -19.07 -16.77
N GLU A 372 -0.86 -19.24 -17.78
CA GLU A 372 -0.87 -18.37 -18.95
C GLU A 372 -1.14 -16.92 -18.57
N ALA A 373 -2.13 -16.71 -17.76
CA ALA A 373 -2.46 -15.37 -17.29
C ALA A 373 -1.31 -14.72 -16.50
N UNK A 374 -0.66 -15.35 -15.68
CA UNK A 374 0.33 -14.96 -14.97
C UNK A 374 1.36 -14.51 -15.76
N LYS A 375 1.76 -15.33 -16.79
CA LYS A 375 2.84 -14.97 -17.72
C LYS A 375 2.53 -13.73 -18.55
N ILE A 376 1.31 -13.66 -19.08
CA ILE A 376 0.89 -12.50 -19.88
C ILE A 376 0.97 -11.20 -19.04
N LEU A 377 0.48 -11.25 -17.82
CA LEU A 377 0.47 -10.08 -16.96
C LEU A 377 1.89 -9.65 -16.59
N SER A 378 2.78 -10.60 -16.35
CA SER A 378 4.18 -10.32 -16.04
C SER A 378 4.90 -9.69 -17.24
N LYS A 379 4.65 -10.21 -18.44
CA LYS A 379 5.20 -9.66 -19.68
C LYS A 379 4.72 -8.24 -19.89
N ASP A 380 3.42 -8.03 -19.71
CA ASP A 380 2.79 -6.74 -19.97
C ASP A 380 3.29 -5.65 -19.03
N SER A 381 3.57 -5.98 -17.77
CA SER A 381 4.02 -5.02 -16.76
C SER A 381 5.54 -4.92 -16.66
N LEU A 382 6.28 -5.65 -17.49
CA LEU A 382 7.74 -5.71 -17.47
C LEU A 382 8.25 -6.14 -16.09
N SER A 383 7.61 -7.14 -15.51
CA SER A 383 7.92 -7.60 -14.15
C SER A 383 9.34 -8.12 -14.03
N ASN A 384 9.90 -8.01 -12.83
CA ASN A 384 11.21 -8.58 -12.52
C ASN A 384 11.07 -10.10 -12.32
N LEU A 385 11.64 -10.88 -13.24
CA LEU A 385 11.57 -12.33 -13.18
C LEU A 385 12.73 -12.94 -12.39
N THR A 386 13.70 -12.14 -11.96
CA THR A 386 14.88 -12.62 -11.23
C THR A 386 15.14 -11.78 -9.97
N PRO A 387 14.13 -11.56 -9.12
CA PRO A 387 14.37 -10.77 -7.91
C PRO A 387 15.30 -11.52 -6.96
N HIS A 388 16.09 -10.78 -6.20
CA HIS A 388 16.98 -11.36 -5.20
C HIS A 388 16.15 -11.96 -4.06
N SER A 389 16.55 -13.15 -3.58
CA SER A 389 15.77 -13.87 -2.57
C SER A 389 15.58 -13.09 -1.27
N LYS A 390 16.59 -12.33 -0.83
CA LYS A 390 16.47 -11.52 0.39
C LYS A 390 15.48 -10.37 0.20
N TYR A 391 15.46 -9.78 -0.99
CA TYR A 391 14.50 -8.73 -1.32
C TYR A 391 13.07 -9.28 -1.31
N VAL A 392 12.87 -10.45 -1.91
CA VAL A 392 11.58 -11.15 -1.92
C VAL A 392 11.13 -11.43 -0.49
N TRP A 393 12.04 -12.00 0.31
CA TRP A 393 11.70 -12.38 1.68
C TRP A 393 11.23 -11.18 2.50
N TRP A 394 11.88 -10.04 2.33
CA TRP A 394 11.56 -8.85 3.14
C TRP A 394 10.33 -8.10 2.63
N TYR A 395 10.24 -7.89 1.31
CA TYR A 395 9.26 -6.94 0.76
C TYR A 395 8.08 -7.56 0.03
N TYR A 396 8.21 -8.77 -0.50
CA TYR A 396 7.14 -9.31 -1.36
C TYR A 396 5.96 -9.82 -0.55
N SER A 397 4.77 -9.32 -0.87
CA SER A 397 3.52 -9.86 -0.35
C SER A 397 2.99 -11.00 -1.22
N HIS A 398 3.58 -11.21 -2.39
CA HIS A 398 3.22 -12.29 -3.32
C HIS A 398 4.47 -13.13 -3.59
N PRO A 399 4.31 -14.44 -3.77
CA PRO A 399 5.45 -15.24 -4.24
C PRO A 399 5.88 -14.80 -5.65
N THR A 400 7.09 -15.11 -6.04
CA THR A 400 7.56 -14.82 -7.39
C THR A 400 6.79 -15.66 -8.42
N LEU A 401 6.82 -15.21 -9.66
CA LEU A 401 6.19 -15.97 -10.74
C LEU A 401 6.71 -17.40 -10.81
N VAL A 402 8.04 -17.55 -10.69
CA VAL A 402 8.68 -18.89 -10.69
C VAL A 402 8.10 -19.77 -9.58
N GLN A 403 8.01 -19.22 -8.36
CA GLN A 403 7.49 -19.95 -7.21
C GLN A 403 6.03 -20.35 -7.41
N ARG A 404 5.22 -19.47 -7.96
CA ARG A 404 3.79 -19.76 -8.19
C ARG A 404 3.63 -20.87 -9.24
N ILE A 405 4.33 -20.73 -10.37
CA ILE A 405 4.21 -21.72 -11.45
C ILE A 405 4.67 -23.11 -10.99
N SER A 406 5.70 -23.17 -10.14
CA SER A 406 6.20 -24.47 -9.67
C SER A 406 5.17 -25.22 -8.81
N ARG A 407 4.15 -24.55 -8.31
CA ARG A 407 3.09 -25.19 -7.52
C ARG A 407 1.77 -25.37 -8.29
N LEU A 408 1.64 -24.70 -9.43
CA LEU A 408 0.45 -24.82 -10.28
C LEU A 408 0.58 -26.01 -11.24
#